data_63ee2041f4207a63e1081158399d73f3
#
_entry.id   63ee2041f4207a63e1081158399d73f3
#
_cell.length_a   1.000
_cell.length_b   1.000
_cell.length_c   1.000
_cell.angle_alpha   90.00
_cell.angle_beta   90.00
_cell.angle_gamma   90.00
#
_symmetry.space_group_name_H-M   'P 1'
#
loop_
_entity.id
_entity.type
_entity.pdbx_description
1 polymer ?
#
loop_
_entity_poly.entity_id
_entity_poly.type
_entity_poly.pdbx_seq_one_letter_code
_entity_poly.pdbx_strand_id
1 'polypeptide(L)'
;TVKMKANGKDHWEATVKGDLAGKFYTFDMGKGECPGTFAKAVGVNGNRGAIIDMASTNPEGWKDDKRPELKSPADLVIYELHVRDFSVSPTSGLKYKGKYLALTEPKAIEYLKRLGVNAIHFQPLFDFASVDETRLDTPQFNWGYDPKNYNVPDGSYSTDPFSPAVRVREFKQMVQALHQAGIRVIFDAVYNHTFNIDGSNFQRTYPDYYYRKTADGKYSDGSGCGNETASEKPLMRDYMIESVLYWVNEYHIDGFRFDLMGVHDIETMKLIRAAVDKIDPSIYIYGEGWSAGSCAYPNDQ
;
A
#
# COMPACT_ATOMS: atom_id res chain seq x y z
N THR A 1 13.52 21.66 -14.63
CA THR A 1 14.04 20.29 -14.93
C THR A 1 15.51 20.23 -14.59
N VAL A 2 15.91 19.16 -13.91
CA VAL A 2 17.32 18.88 -13.53
C VAL A 2 17.71 17.56 -14.18
N LYS A 3 18.82 17.55 -14.91
CA LYS A 3 19.32 16.35 -15.57
C LYS A 3 20.06 15.50 -14.54
N MET A 4 19.67 14.23 -14.42
CA MET A 4 20.38 13.26 -13.56
C MET A 4 21.70 12.81 -14.24
N LYS A 5 22.68 12.46 -13.40
CA LYS A 5 23.98 11.95 -13.84
C LYS A 5 24.14 10.52 -13.34
N ALA A 6 24.71 9.66 -14.19
CA ALA A 6 25.06 8.30 -13.75
C ALA A 6 26.13 8.35 -12.65
N ASN A 7 25.89 7.59 -11.59
CA ASN A 7 26.83 7.35 -10.50
C ASN A 7 27.00 5.84 -10.32
N GLY A 8 27.99 5.28 -11.00
CA GLY A 8 28.18 3.84 -11.12
C GLY A 8 27.37 3.22 -12.28
N LYS A 9 27.12 1.90 -12.21
CA LYS A 9 26.49 1.17 -13.31
C LYS A 9 24.95 1.32 -13.33
N ASP A 10 24.34 1.38 -12.16
CA ASP A 10 22.89 1.19 -11.98
C ASP A 10 22.25 2.32 -11.15
N HIS A 11 23.00 3.39 -10.89
CA HIS A 11 22.55 4.50 -10.07
C HIS A 11 22.60 5.82 -10.84
N TRP A 12 21.54 6.64 -10.68
CA TRP A 12 21.45 7.98 -11.25
C TRP A 12 21.09 8.97 -10.14
N GLU A 13 21.76 10.09 -10.10
CA GLU A 13 21.57 11.10 -9.07
C GLU A 13 21.42 12.51 -9.63
N ALA A 14 20.70 13.34 -8.91
CA ALA A 14 20.66 14.78 -9.10
C ALA A 14 20.53 15.46 -7.73
N THR A 15 21.27 16.55 -7.55
CA THR A 15 21.18 17.37 -6.34
C THR A 15 20.50 18.70 -6.66
N VAL A 16 19.44 19.01 -5.90
CA VAL A 16 18.76 20.29 -5.97
C VAL A 16 18.96 21.01 -4.63
N LYS A 17 19.49 22.23 -4.66
CA LYS A 17 19.77 23.02 -3.45
C LYS A 17 18.51 23.71 -2.94
N GLY A 18 18.42 23.88 -1.62
CA GLY A 18 17.37 24.64 -0.92
C GLY A 18 16.45 23.74 -0.11
N ASP A 19 15.53 24.35 0.64
CA ASP A 19 14.44 23.67 1.29
C ASP A 19 13.34 23.38 0.26
N LEU A 20 13.10 22.10 0.03
CA LEU A 20 12.13 21.62 -0.93
C LEU A 20 10.88 21.02 -0.27
N ALA A 21 10.73 21.15 1.05
CA ALA A 21 9.56 20.68 1.76
C ALA A 21 8.26 21.24 1.14
N GLY A 22 7.28 20.40 0.93
CA GLY A 22 6.01 20.75 0.26
C GLY A 22 6.09 20.92 -1.26
N LYS A 23 7.26 20.70 -1.87
CA LYS A 23 7.39 20.68 -3.34
C LYS A 23 7.06 19.29 -3.89
N PHE A 24 6.76 19.27 -5.19
CA PHE A 24 6.48 18.05 -5.93
C PHE A 24 7.59 17.77 -6.93
N TYR A 25 7.76 16.50 -7.28
CA TYR A 25 8.73 16.05 -8.26
C TYR A 25 8.15 14.95 -9.15
N THR A 26 8.76 14.80 -10.32
CA THR A 26 8.61 13.64 -11.21
C THR A 26 9.96 13.24 -11.75
N PHE A 27 10.07 11.98 -12.13
CA PHE A 27 11.16 11.47 -12.95
C PHE A 27 10.64 11.26 -14.38
N ASP A 28 11.46 11.59 -15.37
CA ASP A 28 11.22 11.25 -16.77
C ASP A 28 12.42 10.45 -17.29
N MET A 29 12.18 9.19 -17.59
CA MET A 29 13.16 8.23 -18.11
C MET A 29 12.88 7.90 -19.59
N GLY A 30 12.20 8.80 -20.29
CA GLY A 30 11.86 8.65 -21.73
C GLY A 30 10.57 7.88 -22.01
N LYS A 31 9.81 7.51 -20.98
CA LYS A 31 8.51 6.83 -21.09
C LYS A 31 7.37 7.60 -20.43
N GLY A 32 7.56 8.90 -20.23
CA GLY A 32 6.63 9.78 -19.52
C GLY A 32 6.99 9.97 -18.06
N GLU A 33 6.47 11.06 -17.50
CA GLU A 33 6.73 11.45 -16.14
C GLU A 33 6.02 10.52 -15.13
N CYS A 34 6.70 10.20 -14.03
CA CYS A 34 6.14 9.44 -12.92
C CYS A 34 6.79 9.85 -11.59
N PRO A 35 6.16 9.58 -10.42
CA PRO A 35 6.77 9.83 -9.11
C PRO A 35 7.94 8.90 -8.78
N GLY A 36 8.19 7.88 -9.60
CA GLY A 36 9.12 6.79 -9.32
C GLY A 36 8.47 5.67 -8.50
N THR A 37 9.12 4.51 -8.50
CA THR A 37 8.57 3.29 -7.87
C THR A 37 8.55 3.38 -6.34
N PHE A 38 9.48 4.11 -5.72
CA PHE A 38 9.64 4.21 -4.27
C PHE A 38 9.09 5.51 -3.67
N ALA A 39 8.21 6.24 -4.35
CA ALA A 39 7.58 7.42 -3.77
C ALA A 39 6.86 7.04 -2.47
N LYS A 40 7.14 7.78 -1.38
CA LYS A 40 6.56 7.59 -0.04
C LYS A 40 5.46 8.60 0.28
N ALA A 41 5.35 9.62 -0.54
CA ALA A 41 4.30 10.62 -0.51
C ALA A 41 4.03 11.11 -1.93
N VAL A 42 2.78 11.37 -2.24
CA VAL A 42 2.35 11.86 -3.55
C VAL A 42 1.33 12.99 -3.39
N GLY A 43 1.21 13.79 -4.43
CA GLY A 43 0.12 14.77 -4.55
C GLY A 43 -1.20 14.10 -4.90
N VAL A 44 -2.25 14.92 -4.97
CA VAL A 44 -3.59 14.50 -5.37
C VAL A 44 -3.57 13.68 -6.66
N ASN A 45 -4.36 12.59 -6.70
CA ASN A 45 -4.41 11.61 -7.78
C ASN A 45 -3.08 10.86 -8.04
N GLY A 46 -2.08 10.95 -7.15
CA GLY A 46 -0.89 10.10 -7.19
C GLY A 46 0.08 10.31 -8.37
N ASN A 47 -0.04 11.40 -9.15
CA ASN A 47 0.75 11.59 -10.39
C ASN A 47 2.14 12.18 -10.16
N ARG A 48 2.41 12.77 -9.00
CA ARG A 48 3.68 13.42 -8.65
C ARG A 48 4.10 13.02 -7.26
N GLY A 49 5.38 12.70 -7.09
CA GLY A 49 5.96 12.53 -5.77
C GLY A 49 5.96 13.84 -4.99
N ALA A 50 5.81 13.77 -3.68
CA ALA A 50 5.85 14.92 -2.80
C ALA A 50 7.04 14.83 -1.85
N ILE A 51 7.68 15.96 -1.58
CA ILE A 51 8.78 16.07 -0.63
C ILE A 51 8.19 16.49 0.71
N ILE A 52 8.11 15.56 1.65
CA ILE A 52 7.64 15.82 3.01
C ILE A 52 8.63 15.28 4.03
N ASP A 53 8.64 15.86 5.21
CA ASP A 53 9.27 15.25 6.37
C ASP A 53 8.33 14.20 6.96
N MET A 54 8.68 12.92 6.79
CA MET A 54 7.86 11.81 7.28
C MET A 54 7.70 11.84 8.82
N ALA A 55 8.73 12.27 9.54
CA ALA A 55 8.67 12.38 11.01
C ALA A 55 7.64 13.41 11.46
N SER A 56 7.45 14.49 10.69
CA SER A 56 6.42 15.51 10.98
C SER A 56 4.99 15.02 10.85
N THR A 57 4.78 13.86 10.25
CA THR A 57 3.47 13.22 10.10
C THR A 57 3.10 12.32 11.28
N ASN A 58 4.03 12.06 12.19
CA ASN A 58 3.81 11.19 13.34
C ASN A 58 2.80 11.83 14.30
N PRO A 59 1.73 11.13 14.68
CA PRO A 59 0.86 11.60 15.77
C PRO A 59 1.61 11.60 17.10
N GLU A 60 1.06 12.32 18.07
CA GLU A 60 1.61 12.32 19.43
C GLU A 60 1.71 10.90 20.00
N GLY A 61 2.86 10.56 20.59
CA GLY A 61 3.12 9.23 21.15
C GLY A 61 3.40 8.12 20.12
N TRP A 62 3.53 8.44 18.80
CA TRP A 62 3.75 7.46 17.76
C TRP A 62 4.98 6.56 18.00
N LYS A 63 6.07 7.14 18.50
CA LYS A 63 7.30 6.37 18.83
C LYS A 63 7.12 5.31 19.92
N ASP A 64 6.09 5.49 20.75
CA ASP A 64 5.75 4.60 21.87
C ASP A 64 4.57 3.67 21.53
N ASP A 65 4.04 3.78 20.29
CA ASP A 65 2.99 2.91 19.80
C ASP A 65 3.44 1.45 19.80
N LYS A 66 2.57 0.56 20.27
CA LYS A 66 2.90 -0.86 20.41
C LYS A 66 1.85 -1.72 19.71
N ARG A 67 2.36 -2.63 18.93
CA ARG A 67 1.56 -3.71 18.34
C ARG A 67 0.83 -4.49 19.43
N PRO A 68 -0.49 -4.71 19.32
CA PRO A 68 -1.21 -5.57 20.26
C PRO A 68 -0.60 -6.98 20.31
N GLU A 69 -0.51 -7.55 21.51
CA GLU A 69 0.05 -8.88 21.70
C GLU A 69 -0.77 -9.94 20.96
N LEU A 70 -0.10 -10.89 20.33
CA LEU A 70 -0.70 -12.07 19.71
C LEU A 70 0.07 -13.31 20.18
N LYS A 71 -0.57 -14.17 20.96
CA LYS A 71 0.04 -15.40 21.49
C LYS A 71 0.08 -16.51 20.45
N SER A 72 -0.96 -16.60 19.64
CA SER A 72 -1.08 -17.60 18.58
C SER A 72 -1.85 -17.02 17.40
N PRO A 73 -1.50 -17.35 16.16
CA PRO A 73 -2.35 -17.03 15.00
C PRO A 73 -3.79 -17.53 15.12
N ALA A 74 -4.02 -18.62 15.88
CA ALA A 74 -5.35 -19.17 16.14
C ALA A 74 -6.23 -18.25 17.02
N ASP A 75 -5.63 -17.27 17.70
CA ASP A 75 -6.36 -16.30 18.52
C ASP A 75 -6.90 -15.11 17.69
N LEU A 76 -6.56 -15.02 16.40
CA LEU A 76 -7.04 -13.95 15.54
C LEU A 76 -8.53 -14.13 15.20
N VAL A 77 -9.29 -13.08 15.49
CA VAL A 77 -10.65 -12.88 14.99
C VAL A 77 -10.60 -11.70 14.04
N ILE A 78 -10.53 -12.01 12.75
CA ILE A 78 -10.29 -11.02 11.69
C ILE A 78 -11.63 -10.53 11.15
N TYR A 79 -11.76 -9.21 11.02
CA TYR A 79 -12.86 -8.54 10.35
C TYR A 79 -12.34 -7.82 9.11
N GLU A 80 -12.79 -8.24 7.93
CA GLU A 80 -12.47 -7.55 6.68
C GLU A 80 -13.32 -6.30 6.54
N LEU A 81 -12.69 -5.17 6.20
CA LEU A 81 -13.31 -3.87 6.22
C LEU A 81 -12.79 -2.98 5.09
N HIS A 82 -13.72 -2.31 4.39
CA HIS A 82 -13.42 -1.22 3.46
C HIS A 82 -13.59 0.12 4.18
N VAL A 83 -12.56 0.98 4.17
CA VAL A 83 -12.54 2.24 4.96
C VAL A 83 -13.75 3.12 4.68
N ARG A 84 -14.06 3.33 3.40
CA ARG A 84 -15.20 4.17 3.01
C ARG A 84 -16.52 3.54 3.42
N ASP A 85 -16.74 2.28 3.08
CA ASP A 85 -18.05 1.64 3.22
C ASP A 85 -18.41 1.37 4.68
N PHE A 86 -17.43 1.18 5.54
CA PHE A 86 -17.64 1.04 6.98
C PHE A 86 -18.38 2.23 7.61
N SER A 87 -18.13 3.44 7.14
CA SER A 87 -18.57 4.66 7.82
C SER A 87 -19.41 5.60 6.97
N VAL A 88 -19.49 5.42 5.65
CA VAL A 88 -20.11 6.38 4.72
C VAL A 88 -21.62 6.53 4.89
N SER A 89 -22.31 5.52 5.44
CA SER A 89 -23.76 5.57 5.64
C SER A 89 -24.18 6.81 6.45
N PRO A 90 -25.24 7.51 6.05
CA PRO A 90 -25.82 8.60 6.84
C PRO A 90 -26.18 8.19 8.27
N THR A 91 -26.53 6.91 8.47
CA THR A 91 -26.94 6.34 9.77
C THR A 91 -25.79 5.83 10.62
N SER A 92 -24.54 5.84 10.13
CA SER A 92 -23.37 5.39 10.90
C SER A 92 -23.19 6.16 12.22
N GLY A 93 -23.59 7.44 12.21
CA GLY A 93 -23.41 8.34 13.35
C GLY A 93 -21.93 8.71 13.60
N LEU A 94 -21.05 8.46 12.62
CA LEU A 94 -19.67 8.86 12.62
C LEU A 94 -19.48 10.20 11.93
N LYS A 95 -18.53 10.99 12.41
CA LYS A 95 -18.22 12.33 11.89
C LYS A 95 -17.41 12.26 10.59
N TYR A 96 -16.36 11.46 10.58
CA TYR A 96 -15.40 11.37 9.47
C TYR A 96 -15.78 10.26 8.47
N LYS A 97 -16.97 10.38 7.88
CA LYS A 97 -17.54 9.37 6.97
C LYS A 97 -16.63 9.08 5.78
N GLY A 98 -16.33 7.81 5.58
CA GLY A 98 -15.49 7.33 4.48
C GLY A 98 -14.01 7.66 4.62
N LYS A 99 -13.52 8.03 5.82
CA LYS A 99 -12.15 8.49 6.07
C LYS A 99 -11.43 7.63 7.10
N TYR A 100 -10.07 7.63 7.05
CA TYR A 100 -9.24 6.99 8.06
C TYR A 100 -9.66 7.38 9.48
N LEU A 101 -9.94 8.66 9.70
CA LEU A 101 -10.31 9.17 11.03
C LEU A 101 -11.65 8.63 11.56
N ALA A 102 -12.52 8.06 10.72
CA ALA A 102 -13.71 7.39 11.22
C ALA A 102 -13.38 6.25 12.20
N LEU A 103 -12.26 5.58 11.96
CA LEU A 103 -11.77 4.46 12.78
C LEU A 103 -11.02 4.89 14.05
N THR A 104 -10.86 6.19 14.26
CA THR A 104 -10.37 6.77 15.52
C THR A 104 -11.50 7.17 16.46
N GLU A 105 -12.75 7.21 15.97
CA GLU A 105 -13.89 7.65 16.74
C GLU A 105 -14.32 6.60 17.78
N PRO A 106 -14.63 7.01 19.03
CA PRO A 106 -15.02 6.07 20.10
C PRO A 106 -16.14 5.12 19.69
N LYS A 107 -17.15 5.60 18.95
CA LYS A 107 -18.28 4.80 18.49
C LYS A 107 -17.85 3.67 17.56
N ALA A 108 -16.90 3.93 16.65
CA ALA A 108 -16.35 2.91 15.75
C ALA A 108 -15.54 1.86 16.54
N ILE A 109 -14.69 2.31 17.46
CA ILE A 109 -13.88 1.45 18.32
C ILE A 109 -14.78 0.57 19.21
N GLU A 110 -15.80 1.14 19.84
CA GLU A 110 -16.75 0.40 20.66
C GLU A 110 -17.51 -0.67 19.88
N TYR A 111 -17.92 -0.32 18.63
CA TYR A 111 -18.58 -1.28 17.75
C TYR A 111 -17.67 -2.47 17.45
N LEU A 112 -16.42 -2.23 17.06
CA LEU A 112 -15.44 -3.28 16.76
C LEU A 112 -15.13 -4.15 17.97
N LYS A 113 -14.94 -3.54 19.13
CA LYS A 113 -14.75 -4.27 20.39
C LYS A 113 -15.95 -5.14 20.76
N ARG A 114 -17.17 -4.65 20.57
CA ARG A 114 -18.40 -5.41 20.82
C ARG A 114 -18.56 -6.61 19.88
N LEU A 115 -18.05 -6.53 18.66
CA LEU A 115 -17.98 -7.67 17.74
C LEU A 115 -16.99 -8.74 18.21
N GLY A 116 -16.08 -8.40 19.15
CA GLY A 116 -15.06 -9.33 19.63
C GLY A 116 -13.90 -9.52 18.66
N VAL A 117 -13.73 -8.64 17.68
CA VAL A 117 -12.61 -8.70 16.73
C VAL A 117 -11.34 -8.14 17.37
N ASN A 118 -10.19 -8.73 17.06
CA ASN A 118 -8.88 -8.28 17.52
C ASN A 118 -7.91 -7.98 16.36
N ALA A 119 -8.36 -8.12 15.14
CA ALA A 119 -7.63 -7.71 13.94
C ALA A 119 -8.59 -7.22 12.86
N ILE A 120 -8.21 -6.16 12.16
CA ILE A 120 -8.93 -5.69 10.98
C ILE A 120 -8.04 -5.94 9.76
N HIS A 121 -8.56 -6.67 8.81
CA HIS A 121 -8.04 -6.75 7.46
C HIS A 121 -8.71 -5.64 6.65
N PHE A 122 -7.94 -4.59 6.38
CA PHE A 122 -8.42 -3.53 5.48
C PHE A 122 -8.32 -3.98 4.04
N GLN A 123 -9.38 -3.79 3.25
CA GLN A 123 -9.29 -3.79 1.80
C GLN A 123 -8.29 -2.72 1.35
N PRO A 124 -7.74 -2.79 0.12
CA PRO A 124 -6.51 -2.11 -0.22
C PRO A 124 -6.43 -0.65 0.20
N LEU A 125 -5.31 -0.30 0.81
CA LEU A 125 -4.99 1.04 1.31
C LEU A 125 -3.83 1.68 0.55
N PHE A 126 -3.20 0.97 -0.40
CA PHE A 126 -2.28 1.57 -1.36
C PHE A 126 -2.99 2.66 -2.13
N ASP A 127 -2.26 3.72 -2.46
CA ASP A 127 -2.74 4.74 -3.40
C ASP A 127 -3.13 4.07 -4.73
N PHE A 128 -4.40 4.12 -5.09
CA PHE A 128 -4.99 3.45 -6.24
C PHE A 128 -5.50 4.45 -7.29
N ALA A 129 -5.83 3.99 -8.50
CA ALA A 129 -5.97 4.86 -9.66
C ALA A 129 -7.39 5.32 -9.95
N SER A 130 -8.42 4.54 -9.62
CA SER A 130 -9.77 4.73 -10.17
C SER A 130 -10.67 5.68 -9.40
N VAL A 131 -10.17 6.34 -8.37
CA VAL A 131 -10.88 7.44 -7.70
C VAL A 131 -10.23 8.78 -8.05
N ASP A 132 -11.02 9.71 -8.57
CA ASP A 132 -10.59 11.09 -8.72
C ASP A 132 -10.66 11.80 -7.37
N GLU A 133 -9.52 11.95 -6.71
CA GLU A 133 -9.41 12.58 -5.40
C GLU A 133 -9.79 14.07 -5.39
N THR A 134 -9.90 14.70 -6.58
CA THR A 134 -10.36 16.09 -6.70
C THR A 134 -11.88 16.23 -6.67
N ARG A 135 -12.62 15.11 -6.67
CA ARG A 135 -14.07 15.07 -6.76
C ARG A 135 -14.72 14.13 -5.74
N LEU A 136 -14.22 14.15 -4.52
CA LEU A 136 -14.71 13.27 -3.44
C LEU A 136 -16.10 13.62 -2.91
N ASP A 137 -16.70 14.72 -3.37
CA ASP A 137 -18.08 15.10 -3.15
C ASP A 137 -19.08 14.30 -3.98
N THR A 138 -18.62 13.60 -4.99
CA THR A 138 -19.42 12.70 -5.84
C THR A 138 -19.13 11.25 -5.51
N PRO A 139 -20.16 10.36 -5.49
CA PRO A 139 -19.95 8.93 -5.29
C PRO A 139 -19.08 8.34 -6.39
N GLN A 140 -18.02 7.65 -5.98
CA GLN A 140 -17.13 6.93 -6.87
C GLN A 140 -16.96 5.51 -6.32
N PHE A 141 -17.21 4.50 -7.16
CA PHE A 141 -17.06 3.11 -6.77
C PHE A 141 -15.61 2.68 -6.92
N ASN A 142 -15.06 2.10 -5.87
CA ASN A 142 -13.74 1.48 -5.90
C ASN A 142 -13.57 0.50 -4.74
N TRP A 143 -12.99 -0.65 -5.03
CA TRP A 143 -12.56 -1.61 -4.02
C TRP A 143 -11.10 -1.41 -3.59
N GLY A 144 -10.31 -0.65 -4.35
CA GLY A 144 -8.90 -0.41 -4.08
C GLY A 144 -7.93 -1.37 -4.78
N TYR A 145 -8.42 -2.34 -5.56
CA TYR A 145 -7.58 -3.35 -6.23
C TYR A 145 -7.03 -2.89 -7.59
N ASP A 146 -6.70 -1.61 -7.72
CA ASP A 146 -6.03 -1.02 -8.89
C ASP A 146 -4.83 -0.15 -8.46
N PRO A 147 -3.79 -0.79 -7.86
CA PRO A 147 -2.70 -0.10 -7.19
C PRO A 147 -1.87 0.75 -8.16
N LYS A 148 -1.49 1.94 -7.71
CA LYS A 148 -0.69 2.92 -8.43
C LYS A 148 0.62 3.24 -7.73
N ASN A 149 0.58 3.62 -6.45
CA ASN A 149 1.73 3.93 -5.63
C ASN A 149 1.76 3.04 -4.38
N TYR A 150 2.57 1.99 -4.41
CA TYR A 150 2.59 0.94 -3.38
C TYR A 150 3.08 1.36 -1.99
N ASN A 151 3.79 2.48 -1.88
CA ASN A 151 4.36 2.94 -0.61
C ASN A 151 3.67 4.20 -0.09
N VAL A 152 2.45 4.47 -0.55
CA VAL A 152 1.67 5.67 -0.20
C VAL A 152 0.27 5.27 0.22
N PRO A 153 -0.27 5.78 1.34
CA PRO A 153 -1.68 5.62 1.69
C PRO A 153 -2.58 6.35 0.69
N ASP A 154 -3.72 5.76 0.35
CA ASP A 154 -4.69 6.37 -0.57
C ASP A 154 -5.24 7.70 -0.03
N GLY A 155 -5.30 8.70 -0.90
CA GLY A 155 -5.72 10.04 -0.51
C GLY A 155 -7.23 10.21 -0.43
N SER A 156 -8.03 9.34 -1.06
CA SER A 156 -9.49 9.43 -1.00
C SER A 156 -10.03 9.18 0.41
N TYR A 157 -9.28 8.45 1.23
CA TYR A 157 -9.61 8.20 2.64
C TYR A 157 -9.11 9.26 3.59
N SER A 158 -8.35 10.26 3.14
CA SER A 158 -7.93 11.40 3.98
C SER A 158 -8.97 12.53 3.96
N THR A 159 -8.91 13.39 4.97
CA THR A 159 -9.77 14.58 5.03
C THR A 159 -9.33 15.69 4.08
N ASP A 160 -8.07 15.65 3.65
CA ASP A 160 -7.51 16.58 2.66
C ASP A 160 -6.57 15.83 1.69
N PRO A 161 -7.07 15.40 0.53
CA PRO A 161 -6.27 14.69 -0.48
C PRO A 161 -5.22 15.59 -1.16
N PHE A 162 -5.38 16.92 -1.09
CA PHE A 162 -4.44 17.88 -1.68
C PHE A 162 -3.16 18.04 -0.86
N SER A 163 -3.20 17.67 0.43
CA SER A 163 -2.05 17.69 1.32
C SER A 163 -1.42 16.31 1.49
N PRO A 164 -0.24 16.04 0.90
CA PRO A 164 0.42 14.75 1.01
C PRO A 164 0.68 14.29 2.45
N ALA A 165 0.96 15.22 3.36
CA ALA A 165 1.22 14.92 4.76
C ALA A 165 -0.04 14.50 5.54
N VAL A 166 -1.21 14.98 5.14
CA VAL A 166 -2.48 14.69 5.83
C VAL A 166 -2.83 13.20 5.68
N ARG A 167 -2.79 12.63 4.47
CA ARG A 167 -3.08 11.20 4.26
C ARG A 167 -2.17 10.30 5.09
N VAL A 168 -0.89 10.64 5.16
CA VAL A 168 0.10 9.89 5.93
C VAL A 168 -0.19 9.97 7.43
N ARG A 169 -0.44 11.17 7.94
CA ARG A 169 -0.74 11.41 9.37
C ARG A 169 -2.03 10.71 9.79
N GLU A 170 -3.11 10.86 9.04
CA GLU A 170 -4.40 10.27 9.37
C GLU A 170 -4.37 8.75 9.32
N PHE A 171 -3.62 8.16 8.39
CA PHE A 171 -3.38 6.72 8.38
C PHE A 171 -2.67 6.25 9.68
N LYS A 172 -1.60 6.95 10.10
CA LYS A 172 -0.90 6.65 11.36
C LYS A 172 -1.82 6.81 12.58
N GLN A 173 -2.67 7.85 12.59
CA GLN A 173 -3.65 8.05 13.66
C GLN A 173 -4.65 6.89 13.73
N MET A 174 -5.12 6.39 12.59
CA MET A 174 -5.99 5.22 12.54
C MET A 174 -5.30 3.99 13.14
N VAL A 175 -4.08 3.68 12.70
CA VAL A 175 -3.31 2.54 13.23
C VAL A 175 -3.12 2.66 14.73
N GLN A 176 -2.66 3.81 15.21
CA GLN A 176 -2.44 4.05 16.65
C GLN A 176 -3.72 3.88 17.47
N ALA A 177 -4.85 4.41 17.00
CA ALA A 177 -6.13 4.29 17.71
C ALA A 177 -6.59 2.82 17.79
N LEU A 178 -6.39 2.03 16.74
CA LEU A 178 -6.70 0.61 16.73
C LEU A 178 -5.77 -0.16 17.67
N HIS A 179 -4.47 0.12 17.68
CA HIS A 179 -3.51 -0.48 18.62
C HIS A 179 -3.88 -0.20 20.08
N GLN A 180 -4.22 1.05 20.39
CA GLN A 180 -4.69 1.43 21.75
C GLN A 180 -5.98 0.70 22.13
N ALA A 181 -6.79 0.30 21.17
CA ALA A 181 -7.98 -0.50 21.39
C ALA A 181 -7.71 -2.01 21.48
N GLY A 182 -6.47 -2.45 21.29
CA GLY A 182 -6.08 -3.86 21.27
C GLY A 182 -6.39 -4.57 19.95
N ILE A 183 -6.54 -3.81 18.85
CA ILE A 183 -6.89 -4.30 17.51
C ILE A 183 -5.68 -4.18 16.59
N ARG A 184 -5.27 -5.29 16.00
CA ARG A 184 -4.20 -5.35 15.00
C ARG A 184 -4.68 -4.85 13.64
N VAL A 185 -3.75 -4.34 12.85
CA VAL A 185 -3.99 -3.85 11.49
C VAL A 185 -3.34 -4.77 10.47
N ILE A 186 -4.16 -5.40 9.64
CA ILE A 186 -3.72 -6.26 8.53
C ILE A 186 -3.93 -5.49 7.23
N PHE A 187 -2.90 -5.45 6.41
CA PHE A 187 -2.86 -4.71 5.16
C PHE A 187 -3.10 -5.65 3.96
N ASP A 188 -3.98 -5.28 3.06
CA ASP A 188 -4.20 -6.01 1.81
C ASP A 188 -3.09 -5.67 0.81
N ALA A 189 -2.23 -6.63 0.52
CA ALA A 189 -1.03 -6.46 -0.27
C ALA A 189 -1.26 -6.88 -1.73
N VAL A 190 -1.59 -5.92 -2.57
CA VAL A 190 -1.92 -6.11 -3.98
C VAL A 190 -0.69 -5.89 -4.85
N TYR A 191 0.33 -6.75 -4.73
CA TYR A 191 1.54 -6.66 -5.55
C TYR A 191 1.44 -7.42 -6.88
N ASN A 192 0.40 -8.22 -7.06
CA ASN A 192 0.25 -9.13 -8.21
C ASN A 192 0.03 -8.41 -9.55
N HIS A 193 -0.46 -7.17 -9.56
CA HIS A 193 -0.66 -6.37 -10.77
C HIS A 193 -0.58 -4.87 -10.47
N THR A 194 -0.55 -4.05 -11.51
CA THR A 194 -0.73 -2.58 -11.45
C THR A 194 -2.03 -2.19 -12.14
N PHE A 195 -2.56 -1.01 -11.83
CA PHE A 195 -3.79 -0.48 -12.41
C PHE A 195 -3.82 -0.51 -13.95
N ASN A 196 -2.69 -0.34 -14.60
CA ASN A 196 -2.41 -0.65 -16.01
C ASN A 196 -0.89 -0.69 -16.22
N ILE A 197 -0.44 -1.15 -17.39
CA ILE A 197 0.98 -1.26 -17.71
C ILE A 197 1.57 0.12 -18.04
N ASP A 198 1.05 0.79 -19.07
CA ASP A 198 1.67 1.98 -19.65
C ASP A 198 1.73 3.18 -18.70
N GLY A 199 0.73 3.31 -17.83
CA GLY A 199 0.67 4.36 -16.82
C GLY A 199 1.41 4.05 -15.54
N SER A 200 1.86 2.80 -15.35
CA SER A 200 2.49 2.39 -14.10
C SER A 200 3.87 3.01 -13.91
N ASN A 201 4.24 3.22 -12.64
CA ASN A 201 5.58 3.67 -12.29
C ASN A 201 6.64 2.65 -12.69
N PHE A 202 6.31 1.35 -12.67
CA PHE A 202 7.20 0.27 -13.10
C PHE A 202 7.57 0.39 -14.59
N GLN A 203 6.57 0.52 -15.45
CA GLN A 203 6.81 0.62 -16.90
C GLN A 203 7.54 1.90 -17.29
N ARG A 204 7.20 3.02 -16.62
CA ARG A 204 7.85 4.30 -16.86
C ARG A 204 9.28 4.37 -16.34
N THR A 205 9.60 3.60 -15.29
CA THR A 205 10.95 3.55 -14.71
C THR A 205 11.87 2.57 -15.42
N TYR A 206 11.41 1.34 -15.65
CA TYR A 206 12.18 0.31 -16.33
C TYR A 206 11.27 -0.54 -17.21
N PRO A 207 11.08 -0.15 -18.47
CA PRO A 207 10.14 -0.79 -19.39
C PRO A 207 10.33 -2.30 -19.50
N ASP A 208 9.23 -3.04 -19.48
CA ASP A 208 9.15 -4.50 -19.66
C ASP A 208 9.84 -5.34 -18.59
N TYR A 209 10.47 -4.74 -17.59
CA TYR A 209 11.20 -5.51 -16.58
C TYR A 209 10.26 -6.11 -15.52
N TYR A 210 9.38 -5.32 -14.94
CA TYR A 210 8.61 -5.72 -13.77
C TYR A 210 7.41 -6.62 -14.06
N TYR A 211 7.06 -6.76 -15.34
CA TYR A 211 5.92 -7.57 -15.76
C TYR A 211 6.36 -8.93 -16.30
N ARG A 212 5.56 -9.96 -16.00
CA ARG A 212 5.73 -11.28 -16.57
C ARG A 212 5.20 -11.33 -17.99
N LYS A 213 5.91 -12.05 -18.85
CA LYS A 213 5.53 -12.26 -20.24
C LYS A 213 5.39 -13.75 -20.52
N THR A 214 4.48 -14.08 -21.40
CA THR A 214 4.30 -15.41 -21.97
C THR A 214 5.44 -15.74 -22.95
N ALA A 215 5.56 -16.99 -23.34
CA ALA A 215 6.63 -17.46 -24.23
C ALA A 215 6.60 -16.77 -25.61
N ASP A 216 5.44 -16.27 -26.07
CA ASP A 216 5.27 -15.51 -27.30
C ASP A 216 5.50 -13.98 -27.11
N GLY A 217 5.96 -13.58 -25.92
CA GLY A 217 6.36 -12.20 -25.61
C GLY A 217 5.23 -11.25 -25.24
N LYS A 218 4.00 -11.72 -25.13
CA LYS A 218 2.86 -10.92 -24.65
C LYS A 218 2.90 -10.78 -23.14
N TYR A 219 2.24 -9.78 -22.59
CA TYR A 219 2.05 -9.68 -21.16
C TYR A 219 1.14 -10.80 -20.66
N SER A 220 1.58 -11.46 -19.59
CA SER A 220 0.80 -12.47 -18.89
C SER A 220 -0.26 -11.80 -18.02
N ASP A 221 -1.36 -12.51 -17.74
CA ASP A 221 -2.51 -11.98 -17.00
C ASP A 221 -3.05 -13.01 -15.99
N GLY A 222 -2.19 -13.49 -15.11
CA GLY A 222 -2.60 -14.35 -13.99
C GLY A 222 -3.47 -13.63 -12.96
N SER A 223 -3.46 -12.30 -12.95
CA SER A 223 -4.32 -11.50 -12.09
C SER A 223 -5.76 -11.36 -12.61
N GLY A 224 -6.00 -11.57 -13.90
CA GLY A 224 -7.29 -11.25 -14.53
C GLY A 224 -7.56 -9.75 -14.68
N CYS A 225 -6.56 -8.88 -14.41
CA CYS A 225 -6.66 -7.42 -14.47
C CYS A 225 -5.88 -6.83 -15.65
N GLY A 226 -5.49 -7.66 -16.62
CA GLY A 226 -4.78 -7.25 -17.84
C GLY A 226 -3.27 -7.25 -17.73
N ASN A 227 -2.69 -7.58 -16.58
CA ASN A 227 -1.25 -7.70 -16.37
C ASN A 227 -0.92 -8.47 -15.10
N GLU A 228 0.30 -8.95 -14.99
CA GLU A 228 0.83 -9.48 -13.73
C GLU A 228 2.28 -9.08 -13.53
N THR A 229 2.68 -8.89 -12.28
CA THR A 229 4.07 -8.63 -11.91
C THR A 229 4.90 -9.90 -11.89
N ALA A 230 6.19 -9.77 -12.20
CA ALA A 230 7.15 -10.87 -12.23
C ALA A 230 7.94 -10.92 -10.93
N SER A 231 7.34 -11.46 -9.87
CA SER A 231 7.92 -11.53 -8.52
C SER A 231 9.25 -12.29 -8.45
N GLU A 232 9.48 -13.23 -9.38
CA GLU A 232 10.71 -13.99 -9.51
C GLU A 232 11.90 -13.15 -9.98
N LYS A 233 11.66 -11.98 -10.57
CA LYS A 233 12.75 -11.09 -11.03
C LYS A 233 13.36 -10.33 -9.84
N PRO A 234 14.69 -10.26 -9.76
CA PRO A 234 15.38 -9.70 -8.59
C PRO A 234 14.86 -8.33 -8.14
N LEU A 235 14.74 -7.34 -9.05
CA LEU A 235 14.29 -6.01 -8.66
C LEU A 235 12.82 -5.97 -8.22
N MET A 236 11.95 -6.83 -8.77
CA MET A 236 10.55 -6.91 -8.28
C MET A 236 10.48 -7.56 -6.91
N ARG A 237 11.25 -8.63 -6.69
CA ARG A 237 11.38 -9.30 -5.40
C ARG A 237 11.88 -8.36 -4.33
N ASP A 238 12.99 -7.68 -4.59
CA ASP A 238 13.56 -6.70 -3.66
C ASP A 238 12.57 -5.57 -3.38
N TYR A 239 11.88 -5.09 -4.40
CA TYR A 239 10.84 -4.09 -4.25
C TYR A 239 9.71 -4.53 -3.31
N MET A 240 9.19 -5.75 -3.48
CA MET A 240 8.14 -6.30 -2.61
C MET A 240 8.61 -6.41 -1.16
N ILE A 241 9.83 -6.93 -0.94
CA ILE A 241 10.42 -7.04 0.39
C ILE A 241 10.56 -5.66 1.03
N GLU A 242 11.16 -4.70 0.34
CA GLU A 242 11.36 -3.34 0.85
C GLU A 242 10.03 -2.63 1.14
N SER A 243 9.04 -2.79 0.28
CA SER A 243 7.71 -2.21 0.47
C SER A 243 7.01 -2.77 1.70
N VAL A 244 7.02 -4.09 1.89
CA VAL A 244 6.46 -4.74 3.08
C VAL A 244 7.16 -4.24 4.35
N LEU A 245 8.50 -4.23 4.36
CA LEU A 245 9.28 -3.73 5.50
C LEU A 245 9.02 -2.25 5.77
N TYR A 246 8.81 -1.45 4.74
CA TYR A 246 8.44 -0.05 4.90
C TYR A 246 7.09 0.12 5.63
N TRP A 247 6.06 -0.63 5.25
CA TRP A 247 4.77 -0.60 5.92
C TRP A 247 4.85 -1.09 7.37
N VAL A 248 5.67 -2.10 7.66
CA VAL A 248 5.93 -2.56 9.04
C VAL A 248 6.60 -1.48 9.88
N ASN A 249 7.65 -0.84 9.35
CA ASN A 249 8.48 0.07 10.12
C ASN A 249 7.90 1.48 10.22
N GLU A 250 7.33 2.00 9.14
CA GLU A 250 6.80 3.38 9.09
C GLU A 250 5.38 3.49 9.63
N TYR A 251 4.54 2.48 9.35
CA TYR A 251 3.12 2.51 9.68
C TYR A 251 2.71 1.48 10.75
N HIS A 252 3.66 0.72 11.29
CA HIS A 252 3.45 -0.27 12.35
C HIS A 252 2.42 -1.36 11.99
N ILE A 253 2.34 -1.74 10.71
CA ILE A 253 1.41 -2.77 10.24
C ILE A 253 1.71 -4.12 10.90
N ASP A 254 0.66 -4.84 11.31
CA ASP A 254 0.70 -6.07 12.10
C ASP A 254 0.51 -7.35 11.30
N GLY A 255 0.18 -7.22 10.05
CA GLY A 255 -0.02 -8.36 9.17
C GLY A 255 -0.29 -7.96 7.73
N PHE A 256 -0.18 -8.94 6.83
CA PHE A 256 -0.45 -8.77 5.41
C PHE A 256 -1.29 -9.92 4.88
N ARG A 257 -2.32 -9.58 4.14
CA ARG A 257 -3.04 -10.51 3.28
C ARG A 257 -2.59 -10.26 1.85
N PHE A 258 -1.98 -11.26 1.23
CA PHE A 258 -1.57 -11.14 -0.17
C PHE A 258 -2.72 -11.51 -1.10
N ASP A 259 -3.18 -10.52 -1.83
CA ASP A 259 -4.15 -10.67 -2.90
C ASP A 259 -3.55 -11.52 -4.02
N LEU A 260 -4.32 -12.51 -4.52
CA LEU A 260 -3.88 -13.44 -5.55
C LEU A 260 -2.43 -13.93 -5.33
N MET A 261 -2.14 -14.41 -4.12
CA MET A 261 -0.79 -14.83 -3.72
C MET A 261 -0.22 -15.91 -4.65
N GLY A 262 -1.09 -16.74 -5.25
CA GLY A 262 -0.71 -17.75 -6.23
C GLY A 262 -0.10 -17.21 -7.53
N VAL A 263 -0.16 -15.91 -7.77
CA VAL A 263 0.55 -15.25 -8.90
C VAL A 263 2.04 -15.09 -8.60
N HIS A 264 2.44 -15.06 -7.32
CA HIS A 264 3.81 -14.88 -6.89
C HIS A 264 4.56 -16.19 -6.76
N ASP A 265 5.87 -16.15 -7.03
CA ASP A 265 6.74 -17.30 -6.79
C ASP A 265 6.96 -17.54 -5.29
N ILE A 266 7.06 -18.82 -4.92
CA ILE A 266 7.17 -19.23 -3.52
C ILE A 266 8.45 -18.72 -2.84
N GLU A 267 9.54 -18.55 -3.59
CA GLU A 267 10.81 -18.04 -3.03
C GLU A 267 10.66 -16.59 -2.56
N THR A 268 10.00 -15.75 -3.35
CA THR A 268 9.71 -14.36 -2.95
C THR A 268 8.86 -14.33 -1.69
N MET A 269 7.83 -15.16 -1.58
CA MET A 269 6.98 -15.23 -0.39
C MET A 269 7.75 -15.69 0.85
N LYS A 270 8.64 -16.69 0.71
CA LYS A 270 9.52 -17.14 1.79
C LYS A 270 10.49 -16.05 2.24
N LEU A 271 11.06 -15.30 1.32
CA LEU A 271 11.98 -14.21 1.64
C LEU A 271 11.28 -13.03 2.33
N ILE A 272 10.06 -12.70 1.92
CA ILE A 272 9.23 -11.71 2.62
C ILE A 272 8.97 -12.19 4.05
N ARG A 273 8.53 -13.44 4.27
CA ARG A 273 8.31 -14.00 5.60
C ARG A 273 9.59 -13.93 6.45
N ALA A 274 10.71 -14.38 5.91
CA ALA A 274 11.98 -14.36 6.61
C ALA A 274 12.48 -12.94 6.96
N ALA A 275 12.18 -11.95 6.12
CA ALA A 275 12.52 -10.56 6.37
C ALA A 275 11.67 -9.96 7.50
N VAL A 276 10.37 -10.23 7.50
CA VAL A 276 9.42 -9.77 8.51
C VAL A 276 9.68 -10.44 9.86
N ASP A 277 10.04 -11.73 9.89
CA ASP A 277 10.39 -12.46 11.12
C ASP A 277 11.58 -11.87 11.88
N LYS A 278 12.49 -11.20 11.19
CA LYS A 278 13.61 -10.50 11.82
C LYS A 278 13.17 -9.26 12.61
N ILE A 279 12.01 -8.70 12.28
CA ILE A 279 11.43 -7.57 12.99
C ILE A 279 10.54 -8.08 14.12
N ASP A 280 9.54 -8.89 13.78
CA ASP A 280 8.60 -9.46 14.74
C ASP A 280 7.88 -10.68 14.12
N PRO A 281 8.13 -11.91 14.60
CA PRO A 281 7.49 -13.10 14.07
C PRO A 281 5.98 -13.17 14.34
N SER A 282 5.43 -12.31 15.19
CA SER A 282 3.98 -12.21 15.42
C SER A 282 3.25 -11.44 14.31
N ILE A 283 3.96 -10.79 13.39
CA ILE A 283 3.34 -10.16 12.21
C ILE A 283 2.78 -11.27 11.32
N TYR A 284 1.46 -11.29 11.17
CA TYR A 284 0.78 -12.39 10.49
C TYR A 284 0.76 -12.19 8.97
N ILE A 285 1.15 -13.22 8.22
CA ILE A 285 1.08 -13.22 6.76
C ILE A 285 0.22 -14.38 6.29
N TYR A 286 -0.76 -14.08 5.46
CA TYR A 286 -1.60 -15.05 4.77
C TYR A 286 -1.98 -14.50 3.39
N GLY A 287 -2.71 -15.26 2.57
CA GLY A 287 -3.14 -14.79 1.26
C GLY A 287 -3.99 -15.80 0.53
N GLU A 288 -4.34 -15.46 -0.69
CA GLU A 288 -5.10 -16.30 -1.59
C GLU A 288 -4.18 -17.24 -2.37
N GLY A 289 -4.29 -18.55 -2.13
CA GLY A 289 -3.49 -19.56 -2.78
C GLY A 289 -3.95 -19.90 -4.21
N TRP A 290 -4.34 -18.90 -5.00
CA TRP A 290 -4.80 -19.05 -6.39
C TRP A 290 -4.45 -17.84 -7.24
N SER A 291 -4.67 -17.96 -8.56
CA SER A 291 -4.66 -16.90 -9.55
C SER A 291 -6.06 -16.71 -10.15
N ALA A 292 -6.38 -15.52 -10.64
CA ALA A 292 -7.66 -15.24 -11.30
C ALA A 292 -7.67 -15.61 -12.80
N GLY A 293 -6.49 -15.67 -13.40
CA GLY A 293 -6.26 -16.06 -14.81
C GLY A 293 -5.22 -17.13 -14.95
N SER A 294 -4.79 -17.37 -16.18
CA SER A 294 -3.68 -18.29 -16.48
C SER A 294 -2.38 -17.75 -15.90
N CYS A 295 -1.73 -18.50 -15.03
CA CYS A 295 -0.48 -18.11 -14.38
C CYS A 295 0.62 -19.12 -14.69
N ALA A 296 1.89 -18.66 -14.65
CA ALA A 296 3.06 -19.51 -14.83
C ALA A 296 3.27 -20.48 -13.66
N TYR A 297 2.72 -20.17 -12.49
CA TYR A 297 2.82 -21.00 -11.28
C TYR A 297 1.53 -21.77 -11.05
N PRO A 298 1.59 -23.09 -10.81
CA PRO A 298 0.40 -23.86 -10.48
C PRO A 298 -0.10 -23.54 -9.05
N ASN A 299 -1.40 -23.76 -8.83
CA ASN A 299 -2.06 -23.46 -7.54
C ASN A 299 -1.70 -24.45 -6.41
N ASP A 300 -0.88 -25.43 -6.67
CA ASP A 300 -0.43 -26.48 -5.72
C ASP A 300 0.98 -26.26 -5.16
N GLN A 301 1.55 -25.06 -5.37
CA GLN A 301 2.84 -24.66 -4.79
C GLN A 301 2.75 -24.26 -3.32
#